data_ce525a56c1b3b77f3a0d230759c7dea5
#
_entry.id   ce525a56c1b3b77f3a0d230759c7dea5
#
_cell.length_a   1.000
_cell.length_b   1.000
_cell.length_c   1.000
_cell.angle_alpha   90.00
_cell.angle_beta   90.00
_cell.angle_gamma   90.00
#
_symmetry.space_group_name_H-M   'P 1'
#
loop_
_entity.id
_entity.type
_entity.pdbx_description
1 polymer ?
#
loop_
_entity_poly.entity_id
_entity_poly.type
_entity_poly.pdbx_seq_one_letter_code
_entity_poly.pdbx_strand_id
1 'polypeptide(L)'
;KMGFFDRFKKNKNANKKVKRVERKRKAIDKQPDIEESQLALREIAVNSKNRHERAQATDSITNQYVALDIAKHVTDRAIRLIAANKIQDEDLLWDAAENAEFYDVRSFAYERLGENNKSIAEIVINQKKNQHVTEIFEKIEDEETLKDIAVSAVDRKFRKLALEKIDTQEILESIAFEAKDNEIRKMAVNKGNFYNEDVLQKVAVEDRDDGVRIAAVNKINDESKLVEIAKNEENTKVRNVLLSKIVNPELLEEIALTSQTADIRLDLVKRLDNEDLLEKIALGDNDTVVRTEAIKKLDNEEILTKIAKTEADRLARQSAVKKLTSQETLVVVALEDEDQFVREHAINNPSLADEACF
;
A
#
# COMPACT_ATOMS: atom_id res chain seq x y z
N LYS A 1 12.25 -17.28 -7.82
CA LYS A 1 13.24 -17.53 -6.76
C LYS A 1 12.69 -16.85 -5.50
N MET A 2 12.31 -17.63 -4.50
CA MET A 2 11.85 -17.14 -3.19
C MET A 2 12.95 -16.31 -2.54
N GLY A 3 12.64 -15.07 -2.14
CA GLY A 3 13.60 -14.14 -1.56
C GLY A 3 14.15 -14.64 -0.21
N PHE A 4 15.32 -14.14 0.17
CA PHE A 4 16.04 -14.47 1.40
C PHE A 4 15.14 -14.28 2.66
N PHE A 5 14.29 -13.27 2.68
CA PHE A 5 13.32 -12.98 3.75
C PHE A 5 12.20 -14.03 3.89
N ASP A 6 11.73 -14.63 2.78
CA ASP A 6 10.71 -15.69 2.83
C ASP A 6 11.25 -16.99 3.43
N ARG A 7 12.55 -17.27 3.25
CA ARG A 7 13.21 -18.40 3.92
C ARG A 7 13.34 -18.19 5.43
N PHE A 8 13.59 -16.95 5.87
CA PHE A 8 13.72 -16.62 7.29
C PHE A 8 12.36 -16.69 8.02
N LYS A 9 11.27 -16.16 7.40
CA LYS A 9 9.90 -16.27 7.93
C LYS A 9 9.41 -17.72 7.99
N LYS A 10 9.70 -18.55 6.99
CA LYS A 10 9.35 -19.98 6.98
C LYS A 10 10.08 -20.77 8.08
N ASN A 11 11.34 -20.45 8.35
CA ASN A 11 12.12 -21.14 9.40
C ASN A 11 11.67 -20.73 10.82
N LYS A 12 11.32 -19.43 11.06
CA LYS A 12 10.79 -19.00 12.37
C LYS A 12 9.43 -19.63 12.68
N ASN A 13 8.53 -19.70 11.69
CA ASN A 13 7.20 -20.31 11.87
C ASN A 13 7.26 -21.84 11.99
N ALA A 14 8.17 -22.50 11.29
CA ALA A 14 8.41 -23.93 11.44
C ALA A 14 8.98 -24.26 12.83
N ASN A 15 9.96 -23.50 13.33
CA ASN A 15 10.50 -23.66 14.69
C ASN A 15 9.46 -23.37 15.79
N LYS A 16 8.56 -22.36 15.60
CA LYS A 16 7.45 -22.12 16.53
C LYS A 16 6.46 -23.30 16.55
N LYS A 17 6.12 -23.86 15.39
CA LYS A 17 5.24 -25.05 15.29
C LYS A 17 5.84 -26.29 15.95
N VAL A 18 7.13 -26.53 15.75
CA VAL A 18 7.84 -27.66 16.37
C VAL A 18 7.89 -27.51 17.89
N LYS A 19 8.30 -26.34 18.40
CA LYS A 19 8.29 -26.05 19.84
C LYS A 19 6.89 -26.19 20.45
N ARG A 20 5.83 -25.74 19.74
CA ARG A 20 4.44 -25.88 20.19
C ARG A 20 3.97 -27.33 20.27
N VAL A 21 4.38 -28.17 19.32
CA VAL A 21 4.06 -29.61 19.31
C VAL A 21 4.82 -30.33 20.43
N GLU A 22 6.09 -29.96 20.64
CA GLU A 22 6.91 -30.55 21.74
C GLU A 22 6.38 -30.16 23.13
N ARG A 23 5.94 -28.89 23.32
CA ARG A 23 5.29 -28.45 24.57
C ARG A 23 3.97 -29.18 24.82
N LYS A 24 3.10 -29.32 23.80
CA LYS A 24 1.85 -30.09 23.92
C LYS A 24 2.12 -31.58 24.29
N ARG A 25 3.15 -32.19 23.73
CA ARG A 25 3.53 -33.56 24.03
C ARG A 25 4.01 -33.70 25.48
N LYS A 26 4.88 -32.79 25.95
CA LYS A 26 5.36 -32.76 27.34
C LYS A 26 4.26 -32.48 28.36
N ALA A 27 3.27 -31.65 28.04
CA ALA A 27 2.14 -31.37 28.93
C ALA A 27 1.20 -32.60 29.08
N ILE A 28 1.01 -33.36 28.00
CA ILE A 28 0.19 -34.60 28.02
C ILE A 28 0.89 -35.71 28.79
N ASP A 29 2.21 -35.86 28.66
CA ASP A 29 2.98 -36.91 29.32
C ASP A 29 3.21 -36.65 30.82
N LYS A 30 2.93 -35.50 31.35
CA LYS A 30 3.18 -35.04 32.73
C LYS A 30 1.93 -34.90 33.60
N GLN A 31 0.73 -35.31 33.11
CA GLN A 31 -0.46 -35.25 33.96
C GLN A 31 -0.33 -36.18 35.16
N PRO A 32 -0.10 -35.69 36.40
CA PRO A 32 -0.06 -36.51 37.58
C PRO A 32 -1.46 -36.98 37.97
N ASP A 33 -1.55 -38.09 38.71
CA ASP A 33 -2.79 -38.48 39.40
C ASP A 33 -3.22 -37.33 40.33
N ILE A 34 -4.36 -36.71 40.01
CA ILE A 34 -4.90 -35.57 40.77
C ILE A 34 -5.63 -36.14 41.98
N GLU A 35 -5.24 -35.72 43.19
CA GLU A 35 -5.92 -36.11 44.41
C GLU A 35 -7.42 -35.74 44.39
N GLU A 36 -8.26 -36.65 44.92
CA GLU A 36 -9.73 -36.42 45.03
C GLU A 36 -10.08 -35.11 45.74
N SER A 37 -9.28 -34.69 46.73
CA SER A 37 -9.42 -33.41 47.44
C SER A 37 -9.34 -32.21 46.51
N GLN A 38 -8.43 -32.24 45.53
CA GLN A 38 -8.26 -31.17 44.56
C GLN A 38 -9.40 -31.11 43.52
N LEU A 39 -9.93 -32.29 43.14
CA LEU A 39 -11.09 -32.38 42.28
C LEU A 39 -12.36 -31.87 42.99
N ALA A 40 -12.53 -32.17 44.30
CA ALA A 40 -13.63 -31.65 45.12
C ALA A 40 -13.58 -30.09 45.21
N LEU A 41 -12.38 -29.53 45.45
CA LEU A 41 -12.17 -28.08 45.46
C LEU A 41 -12.49 -27.45 44.09
N ARG A 42 -12.11 -28.10 43.00
CA ARG A 42 -12.48 -27.67 41.66
C ARG A 42 -13.99 -27.60 41.45
N GLU A 43 -14.69 -28.65 41.88
CA GLU A 43 -16.16 -28.70 41.76
C GLU A 43 -16.86 -27.54 42.50
N ILE A 44 -16.39 -27.22 43.72
CA ILE A 44 -16.88 -26.05 44.47
C ILE A 44 -16.53 -24.74 43.75
N ALA A 45 -15.30 -24.60 43.29
CA ALA A 45 -14.81 -23.39 42.57
C ALA A 45 -15.61 -23.07 41.31
N VAL A 46 -16.07 -24.12 40.61
CA VAL A 46 -16.81 -23.98 39.36
C VAL A 46 -18.31 -23.83 39.60
N ASN A 47 -18.91 -24.64 40.47
CA ASN A 47 -20.36 -24.84 40.51
C ASN A 47 -21.09 -24.24 41.74
N SER A 48 -20.37 -23.83 42.82
CA SER A 48 -21.05 -23.23 43.96
C SER A 48 -21.77 -21.91 43.54
N LYS A 49 -23.00 -21.74 44.03
CA LYS A 49 -23.76 -20.51 43.84
C LYS A 49 -23.18 -19.34 44.67
N ASN A 50 -22.45 -19.63 45.72
CA ASN A 50 -21.83 -18.64 46.59
C ASN A 50 -20.45 -18.25 46.08
N ARG A 51 -20.29 -17.00 45.69
CA ARG A 51 -19.02 -16.47 45.15
C ARG A 51 -17.86 -16.55 46.16
N HIS A 52 -18.15 -16.39 47.43
CA HIS A 52 -17.13 -16.47 48.47
C HIS A 52 -16.61 -17.88 48.62
N GLU A 53 -17.49 -18.89 48.60
CA GLU A 53 -17.09 -20.29 48.57
C GLU A 53 -16.26 -20.66 47.35
N ARG A 54 -16.64 -20.17 46.16
CA ARG A 54 -15.83 -20.37 44.95
C ARG A 54 -14.44 -19.79 45.11
N ALA A 55 -14.32 -18.58 45.67
CA ALA A 55 -13.01 -17.96 45.87
C ALA A 55 -12.16 -18.70 46.89
N GLN A 56 -12.74 -19.13 48.02
CA GLN A 56 -12.02 -19.92 49.04
C GLN A 56 -11.59 -21.28 48.51
N ALA A 57 -12.45 -22.00 47.81
CA ALA A 57 -12.11 -23.25 47.18
C ALA A 57 -10.96 -23.08 46.19
N THR A 58 -11.03 -22.06 45.34
CA THR A 58 -9.97 -21.76 44.35
C THR A 58 -8.65 -21.42 45.06
N ASP A 59 -8.70 -20.64 46.12
CA ASP A 59 -7.49 -20.27 46.86
C ASP A 59 -6.86 -21.47 47.60
N SER A 60 -7.64 -22.48 47.97
CA SER A 60 -7.19 -23.74 48.55
C SER A 60 -6.61 -24.72 47.56
N ILE A 61 -6.70 -24.49 46.26
CA ILE A 61 -6.13 -25.33 45.23
C ILE A 61 -4.60 -25.22 45.24
N THR A 62 -3.92 -26.36 45.30
CA THR A 62 -2.47 -26.47 45.25
C THR A 62 -2.00 -27.15 43.96
N ASN A 63 -2.86 -27.97 43.33
CA ASN A 63 -2.55 -28.64 42.09
C ASN A 63 -2.65 -27.67 40.91
N GLN A 64 -1.54 -27.42 40.21
CA GLN A 64 -1.45 -26.44 39.17
C GLN A 64 -2.24 -26.83 37.89
N TYR A 65 -2.48 -28.09 37.60
CA TYR A 65 -3.33 -28.54 36.50
C TYR A 65 -4.81 -28.20 36.75
N VAL A 66 -5.26 -28.37 38.00
CA VAL A 66 -6.60 -27.98 38.42
C VAL A 66 -6.75 -26.43 38.34
N ALA A 67 -5.75 -25.72 38.79
CA ALA A 67 -5.71 -24.27 38.70
C ALA A 67 -5.76 -23.81 37.24
N LEU A 68 -5.02 -24.45 36.35
CA LEU A 68 -5.03 -24.16 34.91
C LEU A 68 -6.40 -24.38 34.29
N ASP A 69 -7.08 -25.47 34.60
CA ASP A 69 -8.42 -25.75 34.09
C ASP A 69 -9.44 -24.67 34.49
N ILE A 70 -9.43 -24.27 35.78
CA ILE A 70 -10.28 -23.17 36.26
C ILE A 70 -9.93 -21.86 35.59
N ALA A 71 -8.64 -21.53 35.48
CA ALA A 71 -8.18 -20.30 34.84
C ALA A 71 -8.63 -20.23 33.36
N LYS A 72 -8.60 -21.35 32.66
CA LYS A 72 -8.96 -21.41 31.23
C LYS A 72 -10.44 -21.25 30.94
N HIS A 73 -11.33 -21.77 31.80
CA HIS A 73 -12.73 -21.98 31.43
C HIS A 73 -13.76 -21.25 32.33
N VAL A 74 -13.40 -20.83 33.56
CA VAL A 74 -14.38 -20.20 34.47
C VAL A 74 -14.69 -18.76 34.06
N THR A 75 -15.99 -18.47 33.91
CA THR A 75 -16.47 -17.14 33.45
C THR A 75 -16.29 -16.02 34.47
N ASP A 76 -16.29 -16.33 35.78
CA ASP A 76 -16.05 -15.32 36.83
C ASP A 76 -14.57 -14.90 36.84
N ARG A 77 -14.34 -13.63 36.47
CA ARG A 77 -12.99 -13.04 36.33
C ARG A 77 -12.14 -13.18 37.60
N ALA A 78 -12.74 -12.93 38.76
CA ALA A 78 -11.98 -12.99 40.02
C ALA A 78 -11.50 -14.44 40.29
N ILE A 79 -12.38 -15.42 40.09
CA ILE A 79 -12.06 -16.83 40.30
C ILE A 79 -10.94 -17.30 39.35
N ARG A 80 -11.06 -16.99 38.06
CA ARG A 80 -10.03 -17.42 37.10
C ARG A 80 -8.68 -16.75 37.32
N LEU A 81 -8.63 -15.49 37.81
CA LEU A 81 -7.36 -14.84 38.11
C LEU A 81 -6.73 -15.35 39.41
N ILE A 82 -7.54 -15.72 40.43
CA ILE A 82 -7.03 -16.45 41.62
C ILE A 82 -6.39 -17.77 41.18
N ALA A 83 -7.06 -18.50 40.30
CA ALA A 83 -6.54 -19.77 39.79
C ALA A 83 -5.26 -19.57 38.93
N ALA A 84 -5.25 -18.58 38.05
CA ALA A 84 -4.10 -18.25 37.22
C ALA A 84 -2.86 -17.92 38.08
N ASN A 85 -3.05 -17.22 39.19
CA ASN A 85 -1.96 -16.85 40.12
C ASN A 85 -1.30 -18.08 40.82
N LYS A 86 -1.98 -19.22 40.84
CA LYS A 86 -1.45 -20.46 41.39
C LYS A 86 -0.50 -21.21 40.42
N ILE A 87 -0.50 -20.83 39.15
CA ILE A 87 0.32 -21.46 38.11
C ILE A 87 1.74 -20.89 38.18
N GLN A 88 2.72 -21.77 38.42
CA GLN A 88 4.14 -21.42 38.47
C GLN A 88 4.98 -22.23 37.46
N ASP A 89 4.46 -23.39 37.03
CA ASP A 89 5.10 -24.23 36.03
C ASP A 89 5.09 -23.53 34.66
N GLU A 90 6.25 -23.40 34.03
CA GLU A 90 6.45 -22.70 32.79
C GLU A 90 5.64 -23.29 31.62
N ASP A 91 5.56 -24.63 31.54
CA ASP A 91 4.80 -25.33 30.49
C ASP A 91 3.28 -25.06 30.65
N LEU A 92 2.78 -24.97 31.89
CA LEU A 92 1.38 -24.65 32.19
C LEU A 92 1.07 -23.16 31.96
N LEU A 93 2.01 -22.26 32.26
CA LEU A 93 1.89 -20.85 31.90
C LEU A 93 1.81 -20.67 30.38
N TRP A 94 2.62 -21.40 29.61
CA TRP A 94 2.52 -21.40 28.17
C TRP A 94 1.18 -21.94 27.67
N ASP A 95 0.63 -23.01 28.30
CA ASP A 95 -0.70 -23.51 27.93
C ASP A 95 -1.81 -22.48 28.26
N ALA A 96 -1.73 -21.82 29.42
CA ALA A 96 -2.64 -20.74 29.77
C ALA A 96 -2.56 -19.58 28.77
N ALA A 97 -1.35 -19.16 28.42
CA ALA A 97 -1.09 -18.07 27.50
C ALA A 97 -1.62 -18.33 26.08
N GLU A 98 -1.49 -19.57 25.59
CA GLU A 98 -1.91 -19.93 24.23
C GLU A 98 -3.37 -20.37 24.11
N ASN A 99 -3.94 -21.00 25.17
CA ASN A 99 -5.18 -21.77 25.06
C ASN A 99 -6.29 -21.34 26.05
N ALA A 100 -6.07 -20.36 26.95
CA ALA A 100 -7.16 -19.86 27.79
C ALA A 100 -8.22 -19.15 26.95
N GLU A 101 -9.50 -19.35 27.28
CA GLU A 101 -10.62 -18.68 26.61
C GLU A 101 -10.61 -17.17 26.83
N PHE A 102 -10.18 -16.75 28.03
CA PHE A 102 -10.22 -15.36 28.46
C PHE A 102 -8.87 -14.66 28.28
N TYR A 103 -8.90 -13.48 27.66
CA TYR A 103 -7.69 -12.70 27.38
C TYR A 103 -6.90 -12.27 28.63
N ASP A 104 -7.60 -12.01 29.74
CA ASP A 104 -6.96 -11.61 30.99
C ASP A 104 -6.09 -12.72 31.60
N VAL A 105 -6.48 -13.98 31.43
CA VAL A 105 -5.65 -15.14 31.80
C VAL A 105 -4.47 -15.27 30.85
N ARG A 106 -4.69 -15.11 29.55
CA ARG A 106 -3.59 -15.13 28.57
C ARG A 106 -2.57 -14.03 28.85
N SER A 107 -3.04 -12.79 29.07
CA SER A 107 -2.19 -11.65 29.41
C SER A 107 -1.39 -11.89 30.69
N PHE A 108 -2.05 -12.39 31.75
CA PHE A 108 -1.40 -12.72 33.01
C PHE A 108 -0.30 -13.78 32.84
N ALA A 109 -0.60 -14.84 32.11
CA ALA A 109 0.36 -15.94 31.89
C ALA A 109 1.59 -15.47 31.08
N TYR A 110 1.40 -14.65 30.10
CA TYR A 110 2.48 -14.05 29.34
C TYR A 110 3.32 -13.07 30.14
N GLU A 111 2.68 -12.24 30.98
CA GLU A 111 3.40 -11.34 31.90
C GLU A 111 4.34 -12.12 32.81
N ARG A 112 3.86 -13.27 33.31
CA ARG A 112 4.66 -14.19 34.16
C ARG A 112 5.79 -14.87 33.39
N LEU A 113 5.61 -15.13 32.10
CA LEU A 113 6.64 -15.69 31.22
C LEU A 113 7.67 -14.65 30.74
N GLY A 114 7.48 -13.36 31.04
CA GLY A 114 8.37 -12.29 30.61
C GLY A 114 8.28 -11.97 29.11
N GLU A 115 7.29 -12.51 28.40
CA GLU A 115 7.06 -12.26 26.96
C GLU A 115 5.94 -11.23 26.72
N ASN A 116 5.94 -10.17 27.50
CA ASN A 116 4.83 -9.22 27.61
C ASN A 116 4.40 -8.59 26.28
N ASN A 117 5.35 -8.15 25.44
CA ASN A 117 5.04 -7.41 24.22
C ASN A 117 4.43 -8.30 23.12
N LYS A 118 4.94 -9.50 22.89
CA LYS A 118 4.43 -10.40 21.83
C LYS A 118 3.01 -10.86 22.06
N SER A 119 2.65 -11.06 23.29
CA SER A 119 1.34 -11.57 23.66
C SER A 119 0.28 -10.49 23.72
N ILE A 120 0.69 -9.30 24.11
CA ILE A 120 -0.12 -8.11 24.03
C ILE A 120 -0.46 -7.85 22.56
N ALA A 121 0.55 -7.94 21.67
CA ALA A 121 0.34 -7.86 20.23
C ALA A 121 -0.67 -8.90 19.72
N GLU A 122 -0.54 -10.15 20.11
CA GLU A 122 -1.44 -11.23 19.66
C GLU A 122 -2.89 -11.00 20.10
N ILE A 123 -3.11 -10.47 21.30
CA ILE A 123 -4.45 -10.10 21.79
C ILE A 123 -5.02 -8.94 20.95
N VAL A 124 -4.22 -7.88 20.74
CA VAL A 124 -4.66 -6.70 19.98
C VAL A 124 -4.91 -7.05 18.51
N ILE A 125 -4.04 -7.88 17.91
CA ILE A 125 -4.15 -8.31 16.51
C ILE A 125 -5.44 -9.09 16.25
N ASN A 126 -5.84 -9.98 17.18
CA ASN A 126 -6.94 -10.90 16.95
C ASN A 126 -8.30 -10.42 17.47
N GLN A 127 -8.38 -9.29 18.14
CA GLN A 127 -9.62 -8.82 18.75
C GLN A 127 -10.08 -7.47 18.20
N LYS A 128 -11.40 -7.25 18.27
CA LYS A 128 -12.00 -5.95 17.97
C LYS A 128 -11.76 -4.99 19.13
N LYS A 129 -11.67 -3.70 18.82
CA LYS A 129 -11.46 -2.65 19.81
C LYS A 129 -12.58 -2.64 20.86
N ASN A 130 -12.18 -2.80 22.12
CA ASN A 130 -13.01 -2.59 23.31
C ASN A 130 -12.13 -1.93 24.38
N GLN A 131 -12.74 -1.54 25.51
CA GLN A 131 -12.03 -0.82 26.56
C GLN A 131 -10.80 -1.60 27.07
N HIS A 132 -10.93 -2.88 27.34
CA HIS A 132 -9.85 -3.70 27.90
C HIS A 132 -8.68 -3.90 26.91
N VAL A 133 -9.00 -4.15 25.65
CA VAL A 133 -7.96 -4.29 24.60
C VAL A 133 -7.25 -2.96 24.38
N THR A 134 -7.98 -1.83 24.56
CA THR A 134 -7.37 -0.49 24.48
C THR A 134 -6.40 -0.25 25.63
N GLU A 135 -6.78 -0.57 26.89
CA GLU A 135 -5.91 -0.45 28.06
C GLU A 135 -4.63 -1.30 27.93
N ILE A 136 -4.73 -2.46 27.31
CA ILE A 136 -3.58 -3.33 27.01
C ILE A 136 -2.71 -2.70 25.93
N PHE A 137 -3.31 -2.20 24.85
CA PHE A 137 -2.60 -1.56 23.74
C PHE A 137 -1.80 -0.34 24.17
N GLU A 138 -2.34 0.48 25.08
CA GLU A 138 -1.66 1.70 25.57
C GLU A 138 -0.30 1.41 26.23
N LYS A 139 -0.12 0.20 26.78
CA LYS A 139 1.12 -0.23 27.43
C LYS A 139 2.22 -0.65 26.43
N ILE A 140 1.92 -0.73 25.15
CA ILE A 140 2.90 -1.13 24.11
C ILE A 140 3.74 0.09 23.75
N GLU A 141 5.04 -0.01 23.98
CA GLU A 141 6.05 0.99 23.60
C GLU A 141 7.02 0.48 22.52
N ASP A 142 7.14 -0.84 22.38
CA ASP A 142 8.03 -1.47 21.42
C ASP A 142 7.50 -1.33 19.98
N GLU A 143 8.25 -0.61 19.14
CA GLU A 143 7.81 -0.28 17.78
C GLU A 143 7.76 -1.49 16.83
N GLU A 144 8.55 -2.54 17.05
CA GLU A 144 8.41 -3.78 16.26
C GLU A 144 7.08 -4.48 16.57
N THR A 145 6.67 -4.47 17.84
CA THR A 145 5.35 -4.95 18.25
C THR A 145 4.23 -4.10 17.66
N LEU A 146 4.38 -2.78 17.68
CA LEU A 146 3.43 -1.84 17.05
C LEU A 146 3.35 -2.06 15.53
N LYS A 147 4.48 -2.35 14.86
CA LYS A 147 4.50 -2.73 13.45
C LYS A 147 3.64 -3.96 13.18
N ASP A 148 3.80 -5.03 13.97
CA ASP A 148 3.00 -6.26 13.80
C ASP A 148 1.49 -5.95 13.93
N ILE A 149 1.11 -5.06 14.84
CA ILE A 149 -0.28 -4.61 15.00
C ILE A 149 -0.74 -3.77 13.82
N ALA A 150 0.07 -2.81 13.36
CA ALA A 150 -0.26 -1.94 12.24
C ALA A 150 -0.50 -2.73 10.93
N VAL A 151 0.27 -3.80 10.72
CA VAL A 151 0.17 -4.65 9.53
C VAL A 151 -0.96 -5.67 9.62
N SER A 152 -1.18 -6.24 10.82
CA SER A 152 -1.93 -7.50 10.96
C SER A 152 -3.21 -7.42 11.81
N ALA A 153 -3.47 -6.35 12.58
CA ALA A 153 -4.63 -6.28 13.46
C ALA A 153 -5.94 -6.38 12.65
N VAL A 154 -6.90 -7.16 13.16
CA VAL A 154 -8.23 -7.32 12.55
C VAL A 154 -8.98 -5.98 12.59
N ASP A 155 -8.91 -5.27 13.72
CA ASP A 155 -9.55 -3.97 13.85
C ASP A 155 -8.67 -2.86 13.26
N ARG A 156 -9.19 -2.18 12.24
CA ARG A 156 -8.53 -1.07 11.55
C ARG A 156 -8.15 0.08 12.49
N LYS A 157 -8.90 0.28 13.59
CA LYS A 157 -8.59 1.34 14.55
C LYS A 157 -7.27 1.07 15.26
N PHE A 158 -6.97 -0.18 15.60
CA PHE A 158 -5.68 -0.54 16.18
C PHE A 158 -4.55 -0.44 15.18
N ARG A 159 -4.79 -0.79 13.88
CA ARG A 159 -3.76 -0.57 12.86
C ARG A 159 -3.34 0.89 12.78
N LYS A 160 -4.31 1.82 12.79
CA LYS A 160 -4.05 3.27 12.76
C LYS A 160 -3.34 3.76 14.01
N LEU A 161 -3.85 3.39 15.20
CA LEU A 161 -3.27 3.79 16.47
C LEU A 161 -1.82 3.27 16.65
N ALA A 162 -1.54 2.06 16.19
CA ALA A 162 -0.20 1.50 16.22
C ALA A 162 0.76 2.29 15.32
N LEU A 163 0.31 2.61 14.10
CA LEU A 163 1.10 3.43 13.18
C LEU A 163 1.38 4.84 13.73
N GLU A 164 0.42 5.44 14.44
CA GLU A 164 0.58 6.76 15.06
C GLU A 164 1.70 6.78 16.12
N LYS A 165 1.93 5.67 16.83
CA LYS A 165 2.98 5.53 17.85
C LYS A 165 4.37 5.20 17.29
N ILE A 166 4.50 4.84 16.01
CA ILE A 166 5.77 4.44 15.38
C ILE A 166 6.46 5.66 14.77
N ASP A 167 7.69 5.93 15.16
CA ASP A 167 8.51 7.02 14.62
C ASP A 167 9.76 6.53 13.87
N THR A 168 10.18 5.28 14.10
CA THR A 168 11.34 4.68 13.44
C THR A 168 11.11 4.55 11.94
N GLN A 169 12.02 5.15 11.16
CA GLN A 169 11.91 5.29 9.71
C GLN A 169 11.89 3.94 8.99
N GLU A 170 12.77 3.03 9.35
CA GLU A 170 12.88 1.69 8.76
C GLU A 170 11.61 0.86 8.98
N ILE A 171 10.93 1.09 10.10
CA ILE A 171 9.65 0.43 10.40
C ILE A 171 8.53 1.01 9.53
N LEU A 172 8.48 2.34 9.38
CA LEU A 172 7.51 3.00 8.50
C LEU A 172 7.70 2.57 7.04
N GLU A 173 8.93 2.45 6.56
CA GLU A 173 9.25 1.90 5.24
C GLU A 173 8.72 0.47 5.07
N SER A 174 8.97 -0.39 6.04
CA SER A 174 8.47 -1.76 6.02
C SER A 174 6.94 -1.82 5.98
N ILE A 175 6.24 -0.98 6.78
CA ILE A 175 4.77 -0.90 6.77
C ILE A 175 4.23 -0.43 5.42
N ALA A 176 4.90 0.54 4.79
CA ALA A 176 4.52 1.06 3.47
C ALA A 176 4.50 -0.04 2.38
N PHE A 177 5.30 -1.10 2.53
CA PHE A 177 5.29 -2.24 1.61
C PHE A 177 4.45 -3.43 2.10
N GLU A 178 4.46 -3.72 3.40
CA GLU A 178 3.93 -4.98 3.94
C GLU A 178 2.45 -4.92 4.30
N ALA A 179 1.91 -3.75 4.65
CA ALA A 179 0.54 -3.65 5.11
C ALA A 179 -0.46 -4.00 4.00
N LYS A 180 -1.42 -4.88 4.31
CA LYS A 180 -2.47 -5.26 3.36
C LYS A 180 -3.46 -4.12 3.10
N ASP A 181 -3.69 -3.29 4.10
CA ASP A 181 -4.58 -2.14 4.05
C ASP A 181 -3.86 -0.95 3.37
N ASN A 182 -4.38 -0.52 2.22
CA ASN A 182 -3.83 0.60 1.45
C ASN A 182 -3.79 1.92 2.24
N GLU A 183 -4.78 2.16 3.11
CA GLU A 183 -4.79 3.36 3.95
C GLU A 183 -3.63 3.36 4.96
N ILE A 184 -3.30 2.18 5.51
CA ILE A 184 -2.16 2.05 6.42
C ILE A 184 -0.84 2.27 5.67
N ARG A 185 -0.68 1.71 4.45
CA ARG A 185 0.49 2.00 3.61
C ARG A 185 0.61 3.48 3.29
N LYS A 186 -0.50 4.12 2.89
CA LYS A 186 -0.56 5.56 2.62
C LYS A 186 -0.20 6.41 3.84
N MET A 187 -0.73 6.06 5.01
CA MET A 187 -0.40 6.75 6.26
C MET A 187 1.07 6.60 6.61
N ALA A 188 1.67 5.41 6.43
CA ALA A 188 3.09 5.17 6.64
C ALA A 188 3.95 6.05 5.72
N VAL A 189 3.62 6.09 4.42
CA VAL A 189 4.28 6.98 3.46
C VAL A 189 4.17 8.44 3.88
N ASN A 190 2.99 8.91 4.30
CA ASN A 190 2.80 10.31 4.70
C ASN A 190 3.53 10.67 5.98
N LYS A 191 3.58 9.75 6.96
CA LYS A 191 4.24 9.99 8.25
C LYS A 191 5.77 9.95 8.13
N GLY A 192 6.31 9.03 7.34
CA GLY A 192 7.75 8.82 7.23
C GLY A 192 8.49 10.01 6.60
N ASN A 193 9.69 10.29 7.09
CA ASN A 193 10.67 11.21 6.47
C ASN A 193 11.68 10.38 5.69
N PHE A 194 11.27 9.85 4.56
CA PHE A 194 12.10 8.97 3.72
C PHE A 194 13.30 9.74 3.16
N TYR A 195 14.46 9.66 3.81
CA TYR A 195 15.69 10.26 3.34
C TYR A 195 16.21 9.60 2.05
N ASN A 196 15.92 8.32 1.87
CA ASN A 196 16.20 7.61 0.63
C ASN A 196 14.96 7.63 -0.27
N GLU A 197 14.98 8.52 -1.27
CA GLU A 197 13.87 8.62 -2.24
C GLU A 197 13.73 7.38 -3.14
N ASP A 198 14.70 6.46 -3.19
CA ASP A 198 14.57 5.19 -3.92
C ASP A 198 13.44 4.33 -3.34
N VAL A 199 13.21 4.40 -2.03
CA VAL A 199 12.09 3.73 -1.37
C VAL A 199 10.76 4.32 -1.85
N LEU A 200 10.66 5.66 -1.89
CA LEU A 200 9.47 6.35 -2.40
C LEU A 200 9.24 6.06 -3.88
N GLN A 201 10.29 6.05 -4.70
CA GLN A 201 10.21 5.70 -6.12
C GLN A 201 9.65 4.28 -6.30
N LYS A 202 10.14 3.32 -5.50
CA LYS A 202 9.64 1.95 -5.54
C LYS A 202 8.17 1.87 -5.15
N VAL A 203 7.73 2.56 -4.08
CA VAL A 203 6.31 2.61 -3.69
C VAL A 203 5.47 3.26 -4.80
N ALA A 204 5.96 4.35 -5.42
CA ALA A 204 5.26 5.05 -6.48
C ALA A 204 5.06 4.20 -7.75
N VAL A 205 5.96 3.24 -8.01
CA VAL A 205 5.86 2.35 -9.17
C VAL A 205 5.10 1.07 -8.86
N GLU A 206 5.36 0.44 -7.71
CA GLU A 206 4.92 -0.94 -7.44
C GLU A 206 3.60 -1.02 -6.65
N ASP A 207 3.16 0.04 -5.95
CA ASP A 207 1.93 -0.06 -5.17
C ASP A 207 0.70 -0.15 -6.06
N ARG A 208 -0.17 -1.11 -5.73
CA ARG A 208 -1.41 -1.37 -6.47
C ARG A 208 -2.48 -0.28 -6.31
N ASP A 209 -2.39 0.54 -5.25
CA ASP A 209 -3.35 1.60 -4.95
C ASP A 209 -2.82 2.95 -5.44
N ASP A 210 -3.58 3.63 -6.30
CA ASP A 210 -3.21 4.92 -6.87
C ASP A 210 -3.03 6.01 -5.80
N GLY A 211 -3.80 5.96 -4.71
CA GLY A 211 -3.67 6.90 -3.61
C GLY A 211 -2.37 6.73 -2.81
N VAL A 212 -1.84 5.51 -2.72
CA VAL A 212 -0.51 5.23 -2.11
C VAL A 212 0.60 5.71 -3.05
N ARG A 213 0.49 5.41 -4.37
CA ARG A 213 1.45 5.91 -5.36
C ARG A 213 1.51 7.43 -5.36
N ILE A 214 0.35 8.12 -5.35
CA ILE A 214 0.29 9.58 -5.26
C ILE A 214 0.96 10.12 -3.98
N ALA A 215 0.74 9.46 -2.84
CA ALA A 215 1.38 9.86 -1.59
C ALA A 215 2.91 9.79 -1.69
N ALA A 216 3.45 8.74 -2.31
CA ALA A 216 4.88 8.58 -2.55
C ALA A 216 5.42 9.65 -3.52
N VAL A 217 4.75 9.84 -4.66
CA VAL A 217 5.11 10.89 -5.65
C VAL A 217 5.19 12.27 -5.01
N ASN A 218 4.22 12.62 -4.14
CA ASN A 218 4.21 13.92 -3.48
C ASN A 218 5.44 14.17 -2.60
N LYS A 219 6.08 13.11 -2.11
CA LYS A 219 7.27 13.20 -1.25
C LYS A 219 8.61 13.14 -2.00
N ILE A 220 8.61 12.72 -3.25
CA ILE A 220 9.82 12.73 -4.11
C ILE A 220 10.11 14.17 -4.53
N ASN A 221 11.35 14.64 -4.32
CA ASN A 221 11.83 15.96 -4.72
C ASN A 221 12.78 15.89 -5.91
N ASP A 222 13.42 14.75 -6.13
CA ASP A 222 14.29 14.53 -7.29
C ASP A 222 13.45 14.39 -8.56
N GLU A 223 13.48 15.45 -9.40
CA GLU A 223 12.73 15.46 -10.65
C GLU A 223 13.14 14.34 -11.61
N SER A 224 14.40 13.90 -11.57
CA SER A 224 14.85 12.79 -12.42
C SER A 224 14.11 11.49 -12.08
N LYS A 225 13.85 11.23 -10.80
CA LYS A 225 13.04 10.09 -10.36
C LYS A 225 11.57 10.23 -10.78
N LEU A 226 11.02 11.44 -10.71
CA LEU A 226 9.66 11.71 -11.18
C LEU A 226 9.53 11.45 -12.69
N VAL A 227 10.55 11.81 -13.48
CA VAL A 227 10.63 11.53 -14.93
C VAL A 227 10.61 10.04 -15.20
N GLU A 228 11.44 9.26 -14.50
CA GLU A 228 11.48 7.80 -14.65
C GLU A 228 10.11 7.14 -14.39
N ILE A 229 9.39 7.60 -13.37
CA ILE A 229 8.05 7.11 -13.06
C ILE A 229 7.06 7.55 -14.15
N ALA A 230 7.10 8.83 -14.55
CA ALA A 230 6.15 9.44 -15.47
C ALA A 230 6.17 8.79 -16.87
N LYS A 231 7.33 8.32 -17.34
CA LYS A 231 7.48 7.70 -18.67
C LYS A 231 6.57 6.49 -18.90
N ASN A 232 6.19 5.79 -17.82
CA ASN A 232 5.45 4.52 -17.90
C ASN A 232 4.15 4.49 -17.06
N GLU A 233 3.76 5.59 -16.40
CA GLU A 233 2.58 5.62 -15.55
C GLU A 233 1.28 5.67 -16.36
N GLU A 234 0.47 4.62 -16.29
CA GLU A 234 -0.79 4.52 -17.03
C GLU A 234 -1.96 5.22 -16.34
N ASN A 235 -1.92 5.34 -15.00
CA ASN A 235 -3.01 5.95 -14.26
C ASN A 235 -2.99 7.48 -14.41
N THR A 236 -4.04 8.04 -15.02
CA THR A 236 -4.16 9.47 -15.29
C THR A 236 -4.05 10.36 -14.05
N LYS A 237 -4.54 9.90 -12.88
CA LYS A 237 -4.46 10.71 -11.64
C LYS A 237 -3.03 10.80 -11.14
N VAL A 238 -2.31 9.67 -11.11
CA VAL A 238 -0.90 9.63 -10.71
C VAL A 238 -0.06 10.45 -11.68
N ARG A 239 -0.28 10.25 -12.99
CA ARG A 239 0.39 10.99 -14.06
C ARG A 239 0.23 12.50 -13.93
N ASN A 240 -1.00 12.98 -13.68
CA ASN A 240 -1.24 14.41 -13.49
C ASN A 240 -0.45 14.99 -12.31
N VAL A 241 -0.34 14.25 -11.21
CA VAL A 241 0.48 14.68 -10.06
C VAL A 241 1.96 14.71 -10.44
N LEU A 242 2.47 13.65 -11.09
CA LEU A 242 3.85 13.59 -11.57
C LEU A 242 4.19 14.80 -12.46
N LEU A 243 3.41 15.00 -13.52
CA LEU A 243 3.63 16.09 -14.48
C LEU A 243 3.45 17.49 -13.88
N SER A 244 2.67 17.63 -12.80
CA SER A 244 2.54 18.92 -12.09
C SER A 244 3.73 19.22 -11.18
N LYS A 245 4.48 18.22 -10.78
CA LYS A 245 5.67 18.37 -9.92
C LYS A 245 6.97 18.60 -10.69
N ILE A 246 7.03 18.16 -11.94
CA ILE A 246 8.18 18.38 -12.81
C ILE A 246 8.07 19.81 -13.34
N VAL A 247 8.97 20.69 -12.91
CA VAL A 247 8.98 22.11 -13.30
C VAL A 247 10.06 22.43 -14.32
N ASN A 248 11.07 21.57 -14.47
CA ASN A 248 12.11 21.74 -15.48
C ASN A 248 11.56 21.45 -16.88
N PRO A 249 11.54 22.45 -17.79
CA PRO A 249 11.02 22.28 -19.15
C PRO A 249 11.74 21.19 -19.95
N GLU A 250 13.06 21.08 -19.80
CA GLU A 250 13.88 20.10 -20.53
C GLU A 250 13.49 18.66 -20.17
N LEU A 251 13.13 18.43 -18.90
CA LEU A 251 12.65 17.11 -18.44
C LEU A 251 11.24 16.79 -18.97
N LEU A 252 10.36 17.77 -19.07
CA LEU A 252 9.03 17.60 -19.70
C LEU A 252 9.19 17.31 -21.21
N GLU A 253 10.13 17.97 -21.88
CA GLU A 253 10.47 17.70 -23.28
C GLU A 253 11.00 16.26 -23.45
N GLU A 254 11.87 15.81 -22.56
CA GLU A 254 12.36 14.44 -22.57
C GLU A 254 11.21 13.42 -22.47
N ILE A 255 10.26 13.62 -21.54
CA ILE A 255 9.11 12.73 -21.40
C ILE A 255 8.25 12.75 -22.66
N ALA A 256 8.02 13.95 -23.24
CA ALA A 256 7.22 14.11 -24.46
C ALA A 256 7.80 13.35 -25.65
N LEU A 257 9.13 13.19 -25.71
CA LEU A 257 9.82 12.46 -26.78
C LEU A 257 9.99 10.97 -26.50
N THR A 258 10.11 10.57 -25.22
CA THR A 258 10.60 9.22 -24.86
C THR A 258 9.56 8.33 -24.17
N SER A 259 8.45 8.89 -23.68
CA SER A 259 7.41 8.09 -23.04
C SER A 259 6.85 7.03 -24.00
N GLN A 260 6.69 5.81 -23.52
CA GLN A 260 6.09 4.72 -24.30
C GLN A 260 4.58 4.91 -24.49
N THR A 261 3.93 5.64 -23.58
CA THR A 261 2.48 5.83 -23.57
C THR A 261 2.09 7.08 -24.39
N ALA A 262 1.33 6.91 -25.46
CA ALA A 262 0.87 8.02 -26.31
C ALA A 262 0.06 9.08 -25.53
N ASP A 263 -0.75 8.66 -24.56
CA ASP A 263 -1.53 9.58 -23.72
C ASP A 263 -0.65 10.55 -22.91
N ILE A 264 0.54 10.09 -22.46
CA ILE A 264 1.49 10.94 -21.74
C ILE A 264 2.06 11.98 -22.70
N ARG A 265 2.51 11.54 -23.88
CA ARG A 265 3.04 12.45 -24.89
C ARG A 265 1.99 13.48 -25.35
N LEU A 266 0.74 13.04 -25.53
CA LEU A 266 -0.39 13.90 -25.88
C LEU A 266 -0.68 14.96 -24.79
N ASP A 267 -0.71 14.57 -23.52
CA ASP A 267 -0.92 15.49 -22.40
C ASP A 267 0.18 16.55 -22.33
N LEU A 268 1.43 16.16 -22.64
CA LEU A 268 2.54 17.10 -22.67
C LEU A 268 2.50 18.04 -23.88
N VAL A 269 2.23 17.51 -25.07
CA VAL A 269 2.09 18.33 -26.29
C VAL A 269 1.08 19.46 -26.08
N LYS A 270 -0.03 19.21 -25.39
CA LYS A 270 -1.03 20.25 -25.08
C LYS A 270 -0.48 21.37 -24.19
N ARG A 271 0.54 21.11 -23.38
CA ARG A 271 1.16 22.04 -22.41
C ARG A 271 2.40 22.73 -22.96
N LEU A 272 3.06 22.14 -23.95
CA LEU A 272 4.32 22.64 -24.52
C LEU A 272 4.05 23.74 -25.54
N ASP A 273 4.91 24.76 -25.53
CA ASP A 273 4.89 25.89 -26.49
C ASP A 273 6.25 26.00 -27.22
N ASN A 274 7.16 25.02 -27.07
CA ASN A 274 8.44 24.97 -27.77
C ASN A 274 8.22 24.52 -29.22
N GLU A 275 8.38 25.46 -30.19
CA GLU A 275 8.14 25.22 -31.61
C GLU A 275 9.04 24.10 -32.18
N ASP A 276 10.34 24.09 -31.84
CA ASP A 276 11.28 23.09 -32.34
C ASP A 276 10.90 21.67 -31.87
N LEU A 277 10.38 21.54 -30.63
CA LEU A 277 9.90 20.29 -30.10
C LEU A 277 8.59 19.84 -30.74
N LEU A 278 7.65 20.77 -30.91
CA LEU A 278 6.38 20.50 -31.60
C LEU A 278 6.62 20.04 -33.04
N GLU A 279 7.62 20.62 -33.74
CA GLU A 279 8.03 20.18 -35.06
C GLU A 279 8.54 18.72 -35.07
N LYS A 280 9.44 18.40 -34.14
CA LYS A 280 9.98 17.01 -34.00
C LYS A 280 8.85 16.00 -33.75
N ILE A 281 7.90 16.34 -32.85
CA ILE A 281 6.77 15.49 -32.54
C ILE A 281 5.80 15.37 -33.72
N ALA A 282 5.49 16.45 -34.37
CA ALA A 282 4.58 16.47 -35.53
C ALA A 282 5.08 15.65 -36.71
N LEU A 283 6.40 15.59 -36.90
CA LEU A 283 7.05 14.82 -37.97
C LEU A 283 7.41 13.39 -37.60
N GLY A 284 7.58 13.07 -36.31
CA GLY A 284 8.22 11.82 -35.89
C GLY A 284 7.47 10.98 -34.87
N ASP A 285 6.41 11.47 -34.23
CA ASP A 285 5.69 10.65 -33.26
C ASP A 285 4.98 9.48 -33.93
N ASN A 286 5.04 8.30 -33.30
CA ASN A 286 4.41 7.09 -33.82
C ASN A 286 2.88 7.15 -33.78
N ASP A 287 2.29 7.93 -32.87
CA ASP A 287 0.86 8.06 -32.70
C ASP A 287 0.30 9.26 -33.48
N THR A 288 -0.68 8.99 -34.34
CA THR A 288 -1.30 10.01 -35.19
C THR A 288 -2.00 11.12 -34.40
N VAL A 289 -2.61 10.78 -33.26
CA VAL A 289 -3.31 11.79 -32.44
C VAL A 289 -2.31 12.76 -31.82
N VAL A 290 -1.16 12.24 -31.37
CA VAL A 290 -0.06 13.06 -30.82
C VAL A 290 0.51 13.97 -31.91
N ARG A 291 0.79 13.42 -33.13
CA ARG A 291 1.23 14.25 -34.26
C ARG A 291 0.22 15.34 -34.59
N THR A 292 -1.06 14.99 -34.73
CA THR A 292 -2.14 15.95 -35.06
C THR A 292 -2.25 17.05 -34.03
N GLU A 293 -2.10 16.75 -32.74
CA GLU A 293 -2.16 17.80 -31.70
C GLU A 293 -0.94 18.72 -31.76
N ALA A 294 0.25 18.20 -32.05
CA ALA A 294 1.44 19.03 -32.27
C ALA A 294 1.27 19.95 -33.49
N ILE A 295 0.75 19.42 -34.59
CA ILE A 295 0.47 20.21 -35.82
C ILE A 295 -0.49 21.37 -35.54
N LYS A 296 -1.53 21.20 -34.73
CA LYS A 296 -2.46 22.27 -34.36
C LYS A 296 -1.78 23.43 -33.63
N LYS A 297 -0.67 23.18 -32.96
CA LYS A 297 0.10 24.17 -32.21
C LYS A 297 1.23 24.80 -33.02
N LEU A 298 1.70 24.16 -34.09
CA LEU A 298 2.76 24.67 -34.97
C LEU A 298 2.32 25.94 -35.71
N ASP A 299 3.22 26.90 -35.82
CA ASP A 299 3.04 28.13 -36.65
C ASP A 299 4.05 28.20 -37.81
N ASN A 300 5.03 27.30 -37.87
CA ASN A 300 6.03 27.24 -38.94
C ASN A 300 5.41 26.80 -40.26
N GLU A 301 5.25 27.75 -41.20
CA GLU A 301 4.61 27.57 -42.51
C GLU A 301 5.35 26.54 -43.38
N GLU A 302 6.69 26.47 -43.31
CA GLU A 302 7.48 25.51 -44.10
C GLU A 302 7.17 24.06 -43.66
N ILE A 303 7.10 23.85 -42.35
CA ILE A 303 6.79 22.52 -41.76
C ILE A 303 5.32 22.16 -42.04
N LEU A 304 4.40 23.09 -41.87
CA LEU A 304 2.98 22.87 -42.21
C LEU A 304 2.84 22.50 -43.71
N THR A 305 3.56 23.18 -44.61
CA THR A 305 3.61 22.85 -46.05
C THR A 305 4.12 21.44 -46.29
N LYS A 306 5.22 21.05 -45.63
CA LYS A 306 5.76 19.72 -45.76
C LYS A 306 4.75 18.66 -45.29
N ILE A 307 4.13 18.87 -44.12
CA ILE A 307 3.16 17.93 -43.55
C ILE A 307 1.94 17.80 -44.47
N ALA A 308 1.41 18.92 -44.97
CA ALA A 308 0.25 18.92 -45.86
C ALA A 308 0.49 18.12 -47.15
N LYS A 309 1.73 18.11 -47.66
CA LYS A 309 2.10 17.40 -48.90
C LYS A 309 2.55 15.96 -48.69
N THR A 310 3.10 15.59 -47.52
CA THR A 310 3.82 14.32 -47.38
C THR A 310 3.38 13.42 -46.25
N GLU A 311 2.56 13.91 -45.32
CA GLU A 311 2.09 13.12 -44.19
C GLU A 311 1.11 12.03 -44.67
N ALA A 312 1.32 10.78 -44.21
CA ALA A 312 0.48 9.67 -44.64
C ALA A 312 -0.96 9.75 -44.09
N ASP A 313 -1.10 10.25 -42.86
CA ASP A 313 -2.41 10.34 -42.21
C ASP A 313 -3.19 11.57 -42.67
N ARG A 314 -4.42 11.35 -43.14
CA ARG A 314 -5.30 12.42 -43.66
C ARG A 314 -5.66 13.45 -42.59
N LEU A 315 -5.85 13.05 -41.31
CA LEU A 315 -6.23 13.99 -40.25
C LEU A 315 -5.08 14.93 -39.90
N ALA A 316 -3.86 14.44 -39.96
CA ALA A 316 -2.66 15.24 -39.83
C ALA A 316 -2.52 16.23 -41.00
N ARG A 317 -2.69 15.77 -42.28
CA ARG A 317 -2.71 16.67 -43.43
C ARG A 317 -3.80 17.72 -43.34
N GLN A 318 -5.04 17.35 -42.96
CA GLN A 318 -6.14 18.30 -42.73
C GLN A 318 -5.80 19.36 -41.68
N SER A 319 -5.14 18.92 -40.56
CA SER A 319 -4.76 19.84 -39.50
C SER A 319 -3.73 20.85 -39.94
N ALA A 320 -2.76 20.44 -40.75
CA ALA A 320 -1.78 21.34 -41.37
C ALA A 320 -2.45 22.31 -42.36
N VAL A 321 -3.28 21.78 -43.26
CA VAL A 321 -4.01 22.58 -44.27
C VAL A 321 -4.86 23.68 -43.64
N LYS A 322 -5.49 23.43 -42.48
CA LYS A 322 -6.30 24.46 -41.78
C LYS A 322 -5.46 25.64 -41.28
N LYS A 323 -4.17 25.46 -41.05
CA LYS A 323 -3.25 26.50 -40.55
C LYS A 323 -2.43 27.15 -41.66
N LEU A 324 -2.33 26.54 -42.83
CA LEU A 324 -1.59 27.10 -43.98
C LEU A 324 -2.10 28.44 -44.40
N THR A 325 -1.18 29.33 -44.74
CA THR A 325 -1.43 30.66 -45.34
C THR A 325 -0.89 30.75 -46.78
N SER A 326 0.00 29.83 -47.19
CA SER A 326 0.56 29.79 -48.57
C SER A 326 -0.50 29.41 -49.57
N GLN A 327 -0.91 30.35 -50.40
CA GLN A 327 -1.84 30.13 -51.50
C GLN A 327 -1.34 29.07 -52.49
N GLU A 328 -0.05 29.09 -52.83
CA GLU A 328 0.55 28.11 -53.72
C GLU A 328 0.40 26.70 -53.20
N THR A 329 0.69 26.49 -51.91
CA THR A 329 0.53 25.20 -51.27
C THR A 329 -0.92 24.75 -51.21
N LEU A 330 -1.84 25.67 -50.84
CA LEU A 330 -3.28 25.39 -50.79
C LEU A 330 -3.84 24.96 -52.14
N VAL A 331 -3.43 25.63 -53.24
CA VAL A 331 -3.81 25.25 -54.61
C VAL A 331 -3.33 23.84 -54.96
N VAL A 332 -2.07 23.54 -54.67
CA VAL A 332 -1.51 22.22 -54.94
C VAL A 332 -2.28 21.14 -54.19
N VAL A 333 -2.51 21.32 -52.87
CA VAL A 333 -3.26 20.36 -52.05
C VAL A 333 -4.71 20.22 -52.52
N ALA A 334 -5.38 21.31 -52.89
CA ALA A 334 -6.76 21.30 -53.40
C ALA A 334 -6.91 20.51 -54.70
N LEU A 335 -5.87 20.47 -55.53
CA LEU A 335 -5.89 19.81 -56.82
C LEU A 335 -5.36 18.35 -56.78
N GLU A 336 -4.38 18.10 -55.92
CA GLU A 336 -3.57 16.86 -55.99
C GLU A 336 -3.68 15.90 -54.80
N ASP A 337 -4.20 16.33 -53.65
CA ASP A 337 -4.32 15.43 -52.49
C ASP A 337 -5.23 14.22 -52.82
N GLU A 338 -4.82 13.05 -52.44
CA GLU A 338 -5.58 11.82 -52.66
C GLU A 338 -6.92 11.78 -51.93
N ASP A 339 -7.01 12.40 -50.76
CA ASP A 339 -8.21 12.39 -49.90
C ASP A 339 -9.12 13.61 -50.19
N GLN A 340 -10.40 13.29 -50.49
CA GLN A 340 -11.40 14.34 -50.80
C GLN A 340 -11.57 15.36 -49.69
N PHE A 341 -11.54 14.92 -48.42
CA PHE A 341 -11.75 15.84 -47.31
C PHE A 341 -10.56 16.78 -47.10
N VAL A 342 -9.34 16.33 -47.42
CA VAL A 342 -8.17 17.21 -47.41
C VAL A 342 -8.28 18.26 -48.50
N ARG A 343 -8.67 17.88 -49.72
CA ARG A 343 -8.93 18.82 -50.81
C ARG A 343 -9.99 19.86 -50.42
N GLU A 344 -11.13 19.39 -49.84
CA GLU A 344 -12.21 20.30 -49.41
C GLU A 344 -11.73 21.31 -48.33
N HIS A 345 -10.85 20.86 -47.40
CA HIS A 345 -10.28 21.77 -46.40
C HIS A 345 -9.35 22.80 -47.02
N ALA A 346 -8.59 22.44 -48.05
CA ALA A 346 -7.76 23.39 -48.79
C ALA A 346 -8.59 24.42 -49.55
N ILE A 347 -9.65 23.99 -50.25
CA ILE A 347 -10.58 24.86 -50.96
C ILE A 347 -11.28 25.84 -50.00
N ASN A 348 -11.66 25.39 -48.80
CA ASN A 348 -12.36 26.19 -47.82
C ASN A 348 -11.42 26.97 -46.87
N ASN A 349 -10.12 26.94 -47.10
CA ASN A 349 -9.18 27.68 -46.26
C ASN A 349 -9.31 29.18 -46.51
N PRO A 350 -9.47 30.04 -45.47
CA PRO A 350 -9.67 31.49 -45.64
C PRO A 350 -8.51 32.19 -46.35
N SER A 351 -7.33 31.60 -46.35
CA SER A 351 -6.14 32.15 -47.02
C SER A 351 -6.09 31.85 -48.52
N LEU A 352 -6.97 30.98 -49.01
CA LEU A 352 -7.10 30.75 -50.45
C LEU A 352 -7.98 31.86 -51.07
N ALA A 353 -7.41 32.70 -51.90
CA ALA A 353 -8.16 33.76 -52.58
C ALA A 353 -9.13 33.16 -53.62
N ASP A 354 -10.33 33.73 -53.74
CA ASP A 354 -11.34 33.28 -54.72
C ASP A 354 -10.82 33.21 -56.17
N GLU A 355 -9.79 33.97 -56.51
CA GLU A 355 -9.15 34.02 -57.84
C GLU A 355 -8.20 32.86 -58.07
N ALA A 356 -7.82 32.08 -57.04
CA ALA A 356 -6.92 30.92 -57.17
C ALA A 356 -7.66 29.59 -57.50
N CYS A 357 -8.96 29.64 -57.58
CA CYS A 357 -9.81 28.47 -57.85
C CYS A 357 -10.07 28.18 -59.34
N PHE A 358 -9.19 28.63 -60.24
CA PHE A 358 -9.38 28.43 -61.71
C PHE A 358 -8.16 27.86 -62.41
#